data_0ca7197b0eb8b47e3eaa970058a4ed03
#
_entry.id   0ca7197b0eb8b47e3eaa970058a4ed03
#
_cell.length_a   1.000
_cell.length_b   1.000
_cell.length_c   1.000
_cell.angle_alpha   90.00
_cell.angle_beta   90.00
_cell.angle_gamma   90.00
#
_symmetry.space_group_name_H-M   'P 1'
#
loop_
_entity.id
_entity.type
_entity.pdbx_description
1 polymer ?
#
loop_
_entity_poly.entity_id
_entity_poly.type
_entity_poly.pdbx_seq_one_letter_code
_entity_poly.pdbx_strand_id
1 'polypeptide(L)'
;MEKTVLIVEDERAIVEILKFNLKREGYETLEALDGETGLLLAQTKDPDLILLDVMLPKMNGFDICKTLRAENRTTPIIMLTAREEEMDKVFGLETGADDYMTKPFSMKELMARVKANIRRRSMEYAPATPAQAANTVEAGGLALNQETYQVTKNGVPVDLTQKEYDLLSYLIRERGKVFSREDLMQRVWNYEYYGDMRTVDVTVRRLREKIEDDPGKPRYILTRRGVGYYFAG
;
A
#
# COMPACT_ATOMS: atom_id res chain seq x y z
N MET A 1 4.15 -21.57 4.80
CA MET A 1 4.46 -20.82 6.05
C MET A 1 3.18 -20.14 6.51
N GLU A 2 2.93 -20.13 7.80
CA GLU A 2 1.82 -19.36 8.37
C GLU A 2 2.09 -17.87 8.20
N LYS A 3 1.07 -17.11 7.82
CA LYS A 3 1.17 -15.67 7.58
C LYS A 3 1.00 -14.91 8.88
N THR A 4 1.85 -13.91 9.11
CA THR A 4 1.92 -13.14 10.36
C THR A 4 1.35 -11.74 10.19
N VAL A 5 0.40 -11.35 11.03
CA VAL A 5 -0.17 -10.00 11.09
C VAL A 5 0.30 -9.31 12.37
N LEU A 6 0.93 -8.15 12.23
CA LEU A 6 1.26 -7.28 13.36
C LEU A 6 0.09 -6.36 13.67
N ILE A 7 -0.36 -6.36 14.91
CA ILE A 7 -1.39 -5.48 15.45
C ILE A 7 -0.69 -4.43 16.31
N VAL A 8 -0.83 -3.16 15.96
CA VAL A 8 -0.31 -2.03 16.74
C VAL A 8 -1.51 -1.18 17.17
N GLU A 9 -1.95 -1.37 18.40
CA GLU A 9 -3.19 -0.82 18.95
C GLU A 9 -3.05 -0.77 20.49
N ASP A 10 -3.37 0.35 21.12
CA ASP A 10 -3.22 0.52 22.57
C ASP A 10 -4.41 0.01 23.37
N GLU A 11 -5.60 -0.07 22.77
CA GLU A 11 -6.79 -0.63 23.38
C GLU A 11 -6.77 -2.17 23.41
N ARG A 12 -6.43 -2.77 24.56
CA ARG A 12 -6.36 -4.24 24.73
C ARG A 12 -7.61 -4.98 24.28
N ALA A 13 -8.80 -4.38 24.47
CA ALA A 13 -10.06 -4.99 24.05
C ALA A 13 -10.13 -5.15 22.52
N ILE A 14 -9.66 -4.15 21.76
CA ILE A 14 -9.59 -4.19 20.30
C ILE A 14 -8.54 -5.22 19.87
N VAL A 15 -7.36 -5.22 20.50
CA VAL A 15 -6.30 -6.21 20.23
C VAL A 15 -6.81 -7.64 20.35
N GLU A 16 -7.51 -7.97 21.47
CA GLU A 16 -8.01 -9.33 21.68
C GLU A 16 -9.10 -9.74 20.65
N ILE A 17 -9.97 -8.80 20.26
CA ILE A 17 -10.96 -9.05 19.20
C ILE A 17 -10.26 -9.28 17.85
N LEU A 18 -9.26 -8.49 17.51
CA LEU A 18 -8.49 -8.63 16.28
C LEU A 18 -7.74 -9.97 16.26
N LYS A 19 -7.01 -10.31 17.33
CA LYS A 19 -6.31 -11.59 17.50
C LYS A 19 -7.24 -12.78 17.31
N PHE A 20 -8.38 -12.77 17.97
CA PHE A 20 -9.35 -13.86 17.87
C PHE A 20 -9.80 -14.09 16.42
N ASN A 21 -10.15 -13.02 15.71
CA ASN A 21 -10.63 -13.14 14.33
C ASN A 21 -9.50 -13.51 13.35
N LEU A 22 -8.30 -12.95 13.50
CA LEU A 22 -7.15 -13.29 12.66
C LEU A 22 -6.74 -14.76 12.83
N LYS A 23 -6.70 -15.28 14.05
CA LYS A 23 -6.43 -16.70 14.33
C LYS A 23 -7.46 -17.62 13.73
N ARG A 24 -8.74 -17.25 13.75
CA ARG A 24 -9.79 -18.03 13.07
C ARG A 24 -9.61 -18.13 11.56
N GLU A 25 -9.01 -17.11 10.95
CA GLU A 25 -8.66 -17.09 9.53
C GLU A 25 -7.30 -17.74 9.22
N GLY A 26 -6.61 -18.28 10.25
CA GLY A 26 -5.33 -19.01 10.09
C GLY A 26 -4.09 -18.11 10.05
N TYR A 27 -4.18 -16.89 10.60
CA TYR A 27 -3.03 -15.98 10.71
C TYR A 27 -2.38 -16.06 12.09
N GLU A 28 -1.04 -16.06 12.12
CA GLU A 28 -0.30 -15.75 13.34
C GLU A 28 -0.34 -14.26 13.64
N THR A 29 -0.27 -13.90 14.93
CA THR A 29 -0.37 -12.50 15.35
C THR A 29 0.80 -12.08 16.22
N LEU A 30 1.36 -10.90 15.94
CA LEU A 30 2.21 -10.13 16.82
C LEU A 30 1.41 -8.95 17.34
N GLU A 31 1.72 -8.49 18.55
CA GLU A 31 1.02 -7.35 19.17
C GLU A 31 1.97 -6.32 19.75
N ALA A 32 1.62 -5.05 19.62
CA ALA A 32 2.26 -3.93 20.26
C ALA A 32 1.20 -2.95 20.78
N LEU A 33 1.37 -2.48 21.99
CA LEU A 33 0.45 -1.55 22.67
C LEU A 33 0.91 -0.09 22.60
N ASP A 34 2.01 0.17 21.92
CA ASP A 34 2.55 1.51 21.67
C ASP A 34 3.31 1.55 20.34
N GLY A 35 3.50 2.75 19.83
CA GLY A 35 4.09 2.94 18.50
C GLY A 35 5.57 2.57 18.40
N GLU A 36 6.38 2.80 19.44
CA GLU A 36 7.82 2.45 19.41
C GLU A 36 8.01 0.93 19.35
N THR A 37 7.26 0.19 20.17
CA THR A 37 7.24 -1.28 20.14
C THR A 37 6.72 -1.78 18.79
N GLY A 38 5.67 -1.14 18.24
CA GLY A 38 5.11 -1.45 16.93
C GLY A 38 6.13 -1.30 15.81
N LEU A 39 6.85 -0.18 15.78
CA LEU A 39 7.92 0.07 14.80
C LEU A 39 9.04 -0.97 14.91
N LEU A 40 9.52 -1.25 16.13
CA LEU A 40 10.57 -2.24 16.36
C LEU A 40 10.16 -3.64 15.86
N LEU A 41 8.93 -4.07 16.14
CA LEU A 41 8.42 -5.36 15.67
C LEU A 41 8.27 -5.38 14.14
N ALA A 42 7.77 -4.31 13.53
CA ALA A 42 7.66 -4.20 12.08
C ALA A 42 9.04 -4.29 11.39
N GLN A 43 10.07 -3.73 12.00
CA GLN A 43 11.45 -3.74 11.46
C GLN A 43 12.14 -5.09 11.64
N THR A 44 11.90 -5.80 12.76
CA THR A 44 12.67 -6.99 13.14
C THR A 44 11.99 -8.31 12.82
N LYS A 45 10.66 -8.35 12.71
CA LYS A 45 9.87 -9.58 12.51
C LYS A 45 9.32 -9.77 11.11
N ASP A 46 9.45 -8.75 10.25
CA ASP A 46 8.97 -8.74 8.85
C ASP A 46 7.55 -9.32 8.69
N PRO A 47 6.52 -8.74 9.34
CA PRO A 47 5.15 -9.26 9.26
C PRO A 47 4.61 -9.18 7.84
N ASP A 48 3.66 -10.05 7.48
CA ASP A 48 3.01 -10.05 6.17
C ASP A 48 2.02 -8.90 5.98
N LEU A 49 1.51 -8.33 7.08
CA LEU A 49 0.61 -7.19 7.12
C LEU A 49 0.69 -6.51 8.48
N ILE A 50 0.47 -5.20 8.50
CA ILE A 50 0.39 -4.39 9.73
C ILE A 50 -1.02 -3.78 9.81
N LEU A 51 -1.73 -4.04 10.92
CA LEU A 51 -2.89 -3.27 11.37
C LEU A 51 -2.36 -2.20 12.32
N LEU A 52 -2.56 -0.94 12.00
CA LEU A 52 -1.89 0.15 12.67
C LEU A 52 -2.89 1.23 13.09
N ASP A 53 -3.08 1.39 14.40
CA ASP A 53 -3.82 2.55 14.90
C ASP A 53 -3.05 3.84 14.65
N VAL A 54 -3.77 4.90 14.38
CA VAL A 54 -3.21 6.25 14.24
C VAL A 54 -2.82 6.82 15.60
N MET A 55 -3.73 6.71 16.57
CA MET A 55 -3.57 7.36 17.89
C MET A 55 -2.89 6.42 18.89
N LEU A 56 -1.57 6.31 18.82
CA LEU A 56 -0.78 5.44 19.68
C LEU A 56 0.06 6.25 20.69
N PRO A 57 0.29 5.69 21.89
CA PRO A 57 1.29 6.23 22.80
C PRO A 57 2.70 6.20 22.22
N LYS A 58 3.56 7.13 22.64
CA LYS A 58 4.98 7.31 22.30
C LYS A 58 5.25 7.74 20.86
N MET A 59 4.71 7.06 19.86
CA MET A 59 4.85 7.36 18.44
C MET A 59 3.54 7.10 17.73
N ASN A 60 3.02 8.08 16.97
CA ASN A 60 1.77 7.92 16.25
C ASN A 60 1.91 7.01 15.02
N GLY A 61 0.79 6.44 14.55
CA GLY A 61 0.78 5.50 13.43
C GLY A 61 1.26 6.11 12.12
N PHE A 62 1.05 7.40 11.88
CA PHE A 62 1.55 8.06 10.68
C PHE A 62 3.07 8.11 10.62
N ASP A 63 3.72 8.42 11.76
CA ASP A 63 5.18 8.47 11.84
C ASP A 63 5.79 7.09 11.65
N ILE A 64 5.15 6.04 12.18
CA ILE A 64 5.54 4.64 11.96
C ILE A 64 5.49 4.32 10.47
N CYS A 65 4.35 4.58 9.82
CA CYS A 65 4.16 4.31 8.40
C CYS A 65 5.20 5.06 7.56
N LYS A 66 5.40 6.35 7.82
CA LYS A 66 6.39 7.19 7.13
C LYS A 66 7.81 6.65 7.29
N THR A 67 8.19 6.21 8.49
CA THR A 67 9.50 5.62 8.77
C THR A 67 9.70 4.33 7.98
N LEU A 68 8.72 3.41 8.02
CA LEU A 68 8.79 2.15 7.27
C LEU A 68 8.89 2.38 5.76
N ARG A 69 8.19 3.36 5.22
CA ARG A 69 8.26 3.72 3.78
C ARG A 69 9.58 4.40 3.42
N ALA A 70 10.16 5.21 4.31
CA ALA A 70 11.49 5.78 4.11
C ALA A 70 12.59 4.72 4.08
N GLU A 71 12.38 3.59 4.76
CA GLU A 71 13.25 2.40 4.73
C GLU A 71 12.96 1.48 3.52
N ASN A 72 12.17 1.92 2.56
CA ASN A 72 11.73 1.13 1.40
C ASN A 72 10.98 -0.17 1.74
N ARG A 73 10.37 -0.27 2.92
CA ARG A 73 9.58 -1.43 3.29
C ARG A 73 8.21 -1.38 2.60
N THR A 74 7.86 -2.47 1.93
CA THR A 74 6.62 -2.62 1.16
C THR A 74 5.52 -3.39 1.89
N THR A 75 5.78 -3.81 3.14
CA THR A 75 4.77 -4.50 3.96
C THR A 75 3.45 -3.74 3.94
N PRO A 76 2.32 -4.40 3.57
CA PRO A 76 1.02 -3.76 3.55
C PRO A 76 0.62 -3.21 4.91
N ILE A 77 0.12 -1.97 4.95
CA ILE A 77 -0.33 -1.28 6.16
C ILE A 77 -1.78 -0.89 5.98
N ILE A 78 -2.65 -1.40 6.86
CA ILE A 78 -4.03 -0.93 7.01
C ILE A 78 -4.09 -0.04 8.24
N MET A 79 -4.36 1.25 8.02
CA MET A 79 -4.52 2.20 9.13
C MET A 79 -5.91 2.06 9.74
N LEU A 80 -5.97 2.07 11.07
CA LEU A 80 -7.21 2.12 11.85
C LEU A 80 -7.30 3.52 12.48
N THR A 81 -8.40 4.25 12.26
CA THR A 81 -8.51 5.64 12.72
C THR A 81 -9.89 5.95 13.31
N ALA A 82 -9.95 6.88 14.26
CA ALA A 82 -11.22 7.38 14.77
C ALA A 82 -11.93 8.26 13.72
N ARG A 83 -13.27 8.29 13.76
CA ARG A 83 -14.16 8.88 12.73
C ARG A 83 -14.06 10.41 12.61
N GLU A 84 -13.48 11.08 13.59
CA GLU A 84 -13.59 12.55 13.72
C GLU A 84 -12.51 13.36 13.00
N GLU A 85 -11.48 12.70 12.44
CA GLU A 85 -10.38 13.40 11.79
C GLU A 85 -10.34 13.12 10.28
N GLU A 86 -11.21 13.82 9.52
CA GLU A 86 -11.05 13.87 8.05
C GLU A 86 -9.65 14.31 7.63
N MET A 87 -8.98 15.12 8.46
CA MET A 87 -7.57 15.50 8.28
C MET A 87 -6.62 14.31 8.38
N ASP A 88 -6.89 13.31 9.23
CA ASP A 88 -6.02 12.15 9.39
C ASP A 88 -6.05 11.20 8.19
N LYS A 89 -7.16 11.13 7.47
CA LYS A 89 -7.24 10.39 6.20
C LYS A 89 -6.32 10.99 5.14
N VAL A 90 -6.22 12.32 5.10
CA VAL A 90 -5.35 13.08 4.19
C VAL A 90 -3.89 12.83 4.53
N PHE A 91 -3.51 13.02 5.78
CA PHE A 91 -2.14 12.76 6.26
C PHE A 91 -1.72 11.31 6.05
N GLY A 92 -2.64 10.39 6.26
CA GLY A 92 -2.33 8.98 6.17
C GLY A 92 -2.06 8.49 4.76
N LEU A 93 -2.80 8.98 3.77
CA LEU A 93 -2.54 8.64 2.37
C LEU A 93 -1.20 9.23 1.91
N GLU A 94 -0.79 10.41 2.41
CA GLU A 94 0.54 10.98 2.18
C GLU A 94 1.66 10.14 2.81
N THR A 95 1.37 9.42 3.90
CA THR A 95 2.38 8.56 4.58
C THR A 95 2.67 7.26 3.84
N GLY A 96 1.82 6.84 2.90
CA GLY A 96 1.99 5.63 2.09
C GLY A 96 1.37 4.37 2.67
N ALA A 97 0.34 4.50 3.49
CA ALA A 97 -0.51 3.38 3.87
C ALA A 97 -1.25 2.81 2.65
N ASP A 98 -1.52 1.51 2.68
CA ASP A 98 -2.16 0.81 1.56
C ASP A 98 -3.68 0.85 1.67
N ASP A 99 -4.23 0.93 2.88
CA ASP A 99 -5.67 0.98 3.13
C ASP A 99 -6.00 1.71 4.43
N TYR A 100 -7.26 2.14 4.58
CA TYR A 100 -7.78 2.86 5.72
C TYR A 100 -9.11 2.31 6.16
N MET A 101 -9.31 2.20 7.49
CA MET A 101 -10.60 1.87 8.08
C MET A 101 -10.90 2.78 9.26
N THR A 102 -12.11 3.33 9.29
CA THR A 102 -12.57 4.17 10.41
C THR A 102 -13.19 3.32 11.51
N LYS A 103 -12.84 3.59 12.76
CA LYS A 103 -13.49 3.04 13.95
C LYS A 103 -14.87 3.74 14.17
N PRO A 104 -15.96 3.00 14.50
CA PRO A 104 -16.03 1.56 14.58
C PRO A 104 -16.09 0.91 13.19
N PHE A 105 -15.37 -0.19 13.00
CA PHE A 105 -15.30 -0.92 11.74
C PHE A 105 -16.01 -2.28 11.79
N SER A 106 -16.45 -2.74 10.62
CA SER A 106 -16.96 -4.10 10.47
C SER A 106 -15.80 -5.11 10.48
N MET A 107 -15.84 -6.06 11.41
CA MET A 107 -14.84 -7.13 11.47
C MET A 107 -14.80 -7.96 10.17
N LYS A 108 -15.97 -8.20 9.56
CA LYS A 108 -16.08 -8.89 8.26
C LYS A 108 -15.37 -8.13 7.16
N GLU A 109 -15.51 -6.81 7.13
CA GLU A 109 -14.83 -5.94 6.16
C GLU A 109 -13.32 -5.94 6.39
N LEU A 110 -12.88 -5.77 7.64
CA LEU A 110 -11.45 -5.79 7.98
C LEU A 110 -10.81 -7.12 7.56
N MET A 111 -11.42 -8.27 7.87
CA MET A 111 -10.88 -9.58 7.47
C MET A 111 -10.81 -9.74 5.95
N ALA A 112 -11.77 -9.21 5.21
CA ALA A 112 -11.74 -9.21 3.75
C ALA A 112 -10.56 -8.39 3.20
N ARG A 113 -10.28 -7.21 3.79
CA ARG A 113 -9.15 -6.34 3.42
C ARG A 113 -7.81 -6.96 3.79
N VAL A 114 -7.69 -7.56 4.99
CA VAL A 114 -6.49 -8.31 5.42
C VAL A 114 -6.18 -9.43 4.45
N LYS A 115 -7.17 -10.26 4.11
CA LYS A 115 -7.02 -11.37 3.17
C LYS A 115 -6.59 -10.90 1.78
N ALA A 116 -7.18 -9.81 1.29
CA ALA A 116 -6.83 -9.25 -0.01
C ALA A 116 -5.37 -8.76 -0.04
N ASN A 117 -4.93 -8.02 0.97
CA ASN A 117 -3.58 -7.47 1.05
C ASN A 117 -2.51 -8.57 1.22
N ILE A 118 -2.74 -9.56 2.09
CA ILE A 118 -1.80 -10.69 2.29
C ILE A 118 -1.70 -11.56 1.04
N ARG A 119 -2.82 -11.84 0.34
CA ARG A 119 -2.81 -12.62 -0.90
C ARG A 119 -1.94 -11.96 -1.96
N ARG A 120 -2.02 -10.65 -2.12
CA ARG A 120 -1.21 -9.88 -3.07
C ARG A 120 0.28 -10.01 -2.76
N ARG A 121 0.70 -9.79 -1.50
CA ARG A 121 2.10 -9.99 -1.09
C ARG A 121 2.60 -11.42 -1.32
N SER A 122 1.75 -12.43 -1.11
CA SER A 122 2.13 -13.84 -1.34
C SER A 122 2.39 -14.17 -2.81
N MET A 123 1.72 -13.46 -3.73
CA MET A 123 1.91 -13.63 -5.17
C MET A 123 3.19 -12.92 -5.65
N GLU A 124 3.65 -11.88 -4.96
CA GLU A 124 4.92 -11.17 -5.27
C GLU A 124 6.16 -12.07 -5.15
N TYR A 125 6.13 -13.09 -4.28
CA TYR A 125 7.25 -14.00 -4.03
C TYR A 125 7.17 -15.34 -4.79
N ALA A 126 6.14 -15.56 -5.59
CA ALA A 126 6.04 -16.77 -6.40
C ALA A 126 6.98 -16.69 -7.62
N PRO A 127 7.87 -17.67 -7.88
CA PRO A 127 8.69 -17.67 -9.08
C PRO A 127 7.78 -17.75 -10.32
N ALA A 128 8.03 -16.90 -11.30
CA ALA A 128 7.25 -16.86 -12.54
C ALA A 128 7.33 -18.20 -13.27
N THR A 129 6.18 -18.82 -13.50
CA THR A 129 6.09 -20.03 -14.35
C THR A 129 5.81 -19.64 -15.80
N PRO A 130 6.16 -20.47 -16.81
CA PRO A 130 5.94 -20.16 -18.23
C PRO A 130 4.48 -19.83 -18.60
N ALA A 131 3.51 -20.32 -17.85
CA ALA A 131 2.09 -20.00 -18.03
C ALA A 131 1.73 -18.56 -17.63
N GLN A 132 2.58 -17.89 -16.85
CA GLN A 132 2.35 -16.51 -16.35
C GLN A 132 2.74 -15.42 -17.36
N ALA A 133 3.37 -15.78 -18.46
CA ALA A 133 3.69 -14.84 -19.55
C ALA A 133 2.42 -14.29 -20.25
N ALA A 134 1.31 -15.00 -20.17
CA ALA A 134 0.04 -14.62 -20.83
C ALA A 134 -0.61 -13.35 -20.21
N ASN A 135 -0.33 -13.03 -18.94
CA ASN A 135 -0.91 -11.91 -18.20
C ASN A 135 0.11 -10.81 -17.86
N THR A 136 1.21 -10.75 -18.62
CA THR A 136 2.24 -9.73 -18.46
C THR A 136 2.02 -8.59 -19.45
N VAL A 137 1.96 -7.35 -18.93
CA VAL A 137 1.91 -6.14 -19.76
C VAL A 137 3.31 -5.54 -19.81
N GLU A 138 3.87 -5.44 -21.01
CA GLU A 138 5.18 -4.83 -21.22
C GLU A 138 5.06 -3.41 -21.75
N ALA A 139 5.89 -2.51 -21.22
CA ALA A 139 5.93 -1.12 -21.61
C ALA A 139 7.31 -0.49 -21.33
N GLY A 140 8.08 -0.22 -22.39
CA GLY A 140 9.33 0.56 -22.32
C GLY A 140 10.43 -0.03 -21.43
N GLY A 141 10.45 -1.36 -21.21
CA GLY A 141 11.39 -2.05 -20.31
C GLY A 141 10.81 -2.38 -18.94
N LEU A 142 9.58 -1.92 -18.64
CA LEU A 142 8.79 -2.39 -17.52
C LEU A 142 7.96 -3.60 -17.94
N ALA A 143 7.89 -4.64 -17.10
CA ALA A 143 6.99 -5.76 -17.27
C ALA A 143 6.17 -5.94 -15.98
N LEU A 144 4.85 -5.91 -16.12
CA LEU A 144 3.88 -6.05 -15.03
C LEU A 144 3.13 -7.37 -15.17
N ASN A 145 3.28 -8.25 -14.24
CA ASN A 145 2.46 -9.46 -14.15
C ASN A 145 1.21 -9.19 -13.33
N GLN A 146 0.04 -9.34 -13.96
CA GLN A 146 -1.25 -9.01 -13.34
C GLN A 146 -1.76 -10.08 -12.38
N GLU A 147 -1.29 -11.31 -12.48
CA GLU A 147 -1.65 -12.40 -11.58
C GLU A 147 -0.80 -12.39 -10.32
N THR A 148 0.51 -12.19 -10.48
CA THR A 148 1.46 -12.22 -9.37
C THR A 148 1.73 -10.86 -8.76
N TYR A 149 1.20 -9.78 -9.35
CA TYR A 149 1.45 -8.38 -8.95
C TYR A 149 2.94 -7.99 -8.96
N GLN A 150 3.75 -8.75 -9.70
CA GLN A 150 5.17 -8.49 -9.84
C GLN A 150 5.43 -7.42 -10.90
N VAL A 151 6.43 -6.59 -10.62
CA VAL A 151 6.95 -5.61 -11.57
C VAL A 151 8.45 -5.85 -11.73
N THR A 152 8.90 -5.83 -12.98
CA THR A 152 10.33 -5.83 -13.27
C THR A 152 10.68 -4.64 -14.16
N LYS A 153 11.88 -4.10 -13.99
CA LYS A 153 12.49 -3.10 -14.88
C LYS A 153 13.71 -3.72 -15.52
N ASN A 154 13.69 -3.89 -16.83
CA ASN A 154 14.75 -4.58 -17.60
C ASN A 154 15.09 -5.97 -17.01
N GLY A 155 14.07 -6.71 -16.56
CA GLY A 155 14.21 -8.03 -15.95
C GLY A 155 14.62 -8.02 -14.46
N VAL A 156 14.89 -6.86 -13.87
CA VAL A 156 15.22 -6.73 -12.44
C VAL A 156 13.94 -6.45 -11.65
N PRO A 157 13.62 -7.24 -10.60
CA PRO A 157 12.45 -7.00 -9.76
C PRO A 157 12.45 -5.60 -9.13
N VAL A 158 11.26 -4.98 -9.08
CA VAL A 158 11.04 -3.69 -8.42
C VAL A 158 9.96 -3.86 -7.34
N ASP A 159 10.32 -3.60 -6.10
CA ASP A 159 9.40 -3.70 -4.97
C ASP A 159 8.49 -2.47 -4.89
N LEU A 160 7.22 -2.69 -5.17
CA LEU A 160 6.18 -1.67 -5.09
C LEU A 160 5.22 -1.96 -3.94
N THR A 161 4.76 -0.89 -3.26
CA THR A 161 3.59 -1.03 -2.40
C THR A 161 2.35 -1.30 -3.25
N GLN A 162 1.27 -1.77 -2.61
CA GLN A 162 0.03 -2.07 -3.34
C GLN A 162 -0.48 -0.87 -4.13
N LYS A 163 -0.47 0.33 -3.55
CA LYS A 163 -0.99 1.54 -4.23
C LYS A 163 -0.07 2.03 -5.35
N GLU A 164 1.22 1.84 -5.21
CA GLU A 164 2.18 2.09 -6.30
C GLU A 164 1.94 1.14 -7.49
N TYR A 165 1.71 -0.15 -7.20
CA TYR A 165 1.37 -1.13 -8.23
C TYR A 165 0.03 -0.82 -8.91
N ASP A 166 -1.02 -0.56 -8.14
CA ASP A 166 -2.36 -0.27 -8.65
C ASP A 166 -2.32 0.97 -9.57
N LEU A 167 -1.63 2.03 -9.14
CA LEU A 167 -1.46 3.25 -9.92
C LEU A 167 -0.69 2.98 -11.23
N LEU A 168 0.44 2.28 -11.15
CA LEU A 168 1.25 1.93 -12.33
C LEU A 168 0.46 1.05 -13.30
N SER A 169 -0.19 0.01 -12.80
CA SER A 169 -1.01 -0.92 -13.59
C SER A 169 -2.16 -0.19 -14.30
N TYR A 170 -2.84 0.73 -13.58
CA TYR A 170 -3.90 1.53 -14.17
C TYR A 170 -3.38 2.44 -15.30
N LEU A 171 -2.31 3.18 -15.04
CA LEU A 171 -1.73 4.11 -16.03
C LEU A 171 -1.17 3.39 -17.27
N ILE A 172 -0.56 2.20 -17.10
CA ILE A 172 -0.06 1.40 -18.23
C ILE A 172 -1.19 0.85 -19.09
N ARG A 173 -2.29 0.39 -18.50
CA ARG A 173 -3.46 -0.09 -19.26
C ARG A 173 -4.10 1.01 -20.10
N GLU A 174 -4.08 2.21 -19.60
CA GLU A 174 -4.67 3.40 -20.21
C GLU A 174 -3.60 4.33 -20.81
N ARG A 175 -2.51 3.74 -21.33
CA ARG A 175 -1.35 4.52 -21.82
C ARG A 175 -1.75 5.60 -22.83
N GLY A 176 -1.07 6.72 -22.74
CA GLY A 176 -1.33 7.90 -23.57
C GLY A 176 -2.48 8.78 -23.12
N LYS A 177 -3.36 8.29 -22.21
CA LYS A 177 -4.43 9.10 -21.63
C LYS A 177 -3.96 9.85 -20.40
N VAL A 178 -4.32 11.14 -20.33
CA VAL A 178 -4.05 11.98 -19.17
C VAL A 178 -5.21 11.85 -18.18
N PHE A 179 -4.89 11.58 -16.94
CA PHE A 179 -5.85 11.49 -15.83
C PHE A 179 -5.63 12.62 -14.85
N SER A 180 -6.71 13.25 -14.40
CA SER A 180 -6.64 14.19 -13.29
C SER A 180 -6.28 13.47 -11.99
N ARG A 181 -5.91 14.25 -10.96
CA ARG A 181 -5.67 13.68 -9.63
C ARG A 181 -6.93 13.09 -9.03
N GLU A 182 -8.06 13.73 -9.28
CA GLU A 182 -9.40 13.29 -8.89
C GLU A 182 -9.74 11.93 -9.53
N ASP A 183 -9.53 11.80 -10.85
CA ASP A 183 -9.77 10.55 -11.58
C ASP A 183 -8.91 9.41 -11.00
N LEU A 184 -7.62 9.68 -10.76
CA LEU A 184 -6.71 8.68 -10.19
C LEU A 184 -7.09 8.31 -8.77
N MET A 185 -7.48 9.28 -7.93
CA MET A 185 -7.93 9.03 -6.58
C MET A 185 -9.16 8.11 -6.58
N GLN A 186 -10.16 8.42 -7.39
CA GLN A 186 -11.37 7.61 -7.49
C GLN A 186 -11.08 6.19 -7.99
N ARG A 187 -10.24 6.04 -9.03
CA ARG A 187 -10.01 4.76 -9.72
C ARG A 187 -9.02 3.85 -9.03
N VAL A 188 -8.01 4.39 -8.36
CA VAL A 188 -6.94 3.62 -7.70
C VAL A 188 -7.22 3.43 -6.21
N TRP A 189 -7.78 4.44 -5.55
CA TRP A 189 -8.09 4.36 -4.12
C TRP A 189 -9.56 4.01 -3.82
N ASN A 190 -10.43 4.05 -4.84
CA ASN A 190 -11.85 3.69 -4.72
C ASN A 190 -12.64 4.62 -3.77
N TYR A 191 -12.25 5.89 -3.70
CA TYR A 191 -12.88 6.87 -2.83
C TYR A 191 -13.66 7.92 -3.63
N GLU A 192 -14.92 8.13 -3.24
CA GLU A 192 -15.62 9.40 -3.46
C GLU A 192 -15.05 10.40 -2.46
N TYR A 193 -13.92 11.01 -2.76
CA TYR A 193 -13.16 11.79 -1.80
C TYR A 193 -13.10 13.26 -2.18
N TYR A 194 -13.46 14.11 -1.24
CA TYR A 194 -13.32 15.59 -1.29
C TYR A 194 -12.04 16.07 -0.56
N GLY A 195 -10.96 15.31 -0.58
CA GLY A 195 -9.76 15.56 0.17
C GLY A 195 -8.52 15.94 -0.65
N ASP A 196 -7.37 15.93 0.02
CA ASP A 196 -6.12 16.41 -0.55
C ASP A 196 -5.59 15.47 -1.66
N MET A 197 -5.48 16.01 -2.86
CA MET A 197 -4.95 15.31 -4.04
C MET A 197 -3.44 15.04 -3.98
N ARG A 198 -2.75 15.50 -2.93
CA ARG A 198 -1.32 15.29 -2.72
C ARG A 198 -0.94 13.81 -2.59
N THR A 199 -1.87 12.97 -2.14
CA THR A 199 -1.67 11.51 -2.10
C THR A 199 -1.23 10.96 -3.44
N VAL A 200 -1.89 11.38 -4.52
CA VAL A 200 -1.52 10.96 -5.89
C VAL A 200 -0.11 11.45 -6.21
N ASP A 201 0.20 12.71 -5.89
CA ASP A 201 1.52 13.29 -6.17
C ASP A 201 2.64 12.56 -5.41
N VAL A 202 2.41 12.23 -4.13
CA VAL A 202 3.36 11.48 -3.29
C VAL A 202 3.56 10.06 -3.83
N THR A 203 2.48 9.37 -4.20
CA THR A 203 2.58 8.02 -4.78
C THR A 203 3.28 8.05 -6.13
N VAL A 204 2.97 9.00 -7.00
CA VAL A 204 3.70 9.18 -8.27
C VAL A 204 5.18 9.46 -8.04
N ARG A 205 5.53 10.31 -7.07
CA ARG A 205 6.93 10.60 -6.74
C ARG A 205 7.66 9.32 -6.31
N ARG A 206 7.11 8.57 -5.32
CA ARG A 206 7.71 7.31 -4.84
C ARG A 206 7.84 6.28 -5.95
N LEU A 207 6.80 6.16 -6.77
CA LEU A 207 6.82 5.26 -7.90
C LEU A 207 7.92 5.63 -8.90
N ARG A 208 8.09 6.92 -9.23
CA ARG A 208 9.20 7.39 -10.06
C ARG A 208 10.56 7.07 -9.45
N GLU A 209 10.74 7.25 -8.14
CA GLU A 209 11.99 6.92 -7.44
C GLU A 209 12.37 5.44 -7.62
N LYS A 210 11.40 4.54 -7.86
CA LYS A 210 11.62 3.10 -8.02
C LYS A 210 11.74 2.65 -9.49
N ILE A 211 10.97 3.26 -10.40
CA ILE A 211 10.92 2.78 -11.79
C ILE A 211 11.69 3.64 -12.80
N GLU A 212 11.93 4.92 -12.53
CA GLU A 212 12.64 5.80 -13.46
C GLU A 212 14.16 5.67 -13.27
N ASP A 213 14.95 6.02 -14.30
CA ASP A 213 16.40 6.15 -14.18
C ASP A 213 16.79 7.49 -13.53
N ASP A 214 16.02 8.53 -13.82
CA ASP A 214 16.11 9.86 -13.20
C ASP A 214 14.69 10.33 -12.87
N PRO A 215 14.29 10.30 -11.59
CA PRO A 215 12.96 10.76 -11.16
C PRO A 215 12.64 12.20 -11.54
N GLY A 216 13.67 13.05 -11.72
CA GLY A 216 13.52 14.45 -12.15
C GLY A 216 13.27 14.59 -13.65
N LYS A 217 13.61 13.55 -14.44
CA LYS A 217 13.38 13.48 -15.89
C LYS A 217 12.65 12.18 -16.26
N PRO A 218 11.43 11.99 -15.79
CA PRO A 218 10.71 10.74 -15.94
C PRO A 218 10.45 10.41 -17.42
N ARG A 219 10.49 9.11 -17.76
CA ARG A 219 10.18 8.56 -19.08
C ARG A 219 8.86 7.81 -19.11
N TYR A 220 8.49 7.19 -18.02
CA TYR A 220 7.30 6.34 -17.90
C TYR A 220 6.08 7.13 -17.48
N ILE A 221 6.14 7.75 -16.30
CA ILE A 221 5.00 8.51 -15.74
C ILE A 221 5.28 10.00 -15.91
N LEU A 222 4.63 10.63 -16.87
CA LEU A 222 4.79 12.05 -17.17
C LEU A 222 3.72 12.90 -16.51
N THR A 223 4.08 14.16 -16.24
CA THR A 223 3.16 15.17 -15.71
C THR A 223 2.65 16.06 -16.84
N ARG A 224 1.33 16.13 -16.98
CA ARG A 224 0.68 17.19 -17.77
C ARG A 224 0.36 18.34 -16.84
N ARG A 225 1.17 19.40 -16.88
CA ARG A 225 1.02 20.57 -15.99
C ARG A 225 -0.41 21.12 -16.01
N GLY A 226 -0.98 21.39 -14.83
CA GLY A 226 -2.33 21.87 -14.67
C GLY A 226 -3.45 20.83 -14.88
N VAL A 227 -3.11 19.57 -15.29
CA VAL A 227 -4.09 18.52 -15.54
C VAL A 227 -3.87 17.31 -14.63
N GLY A 228 -2.72 16.61 -14.75
CA GLY A 228 -2.49 15.38 -13.99
C GLY A 228 -1.33 14.55 -14.55
N TYR A 229 -1.53 13.23 -14.62
CA TYR A 229 -0.49 12.27 -14.95
C TYR A 229 -0.93 11.32 -16.08
N TYR A 230 0.07 10.78 -16.80
CA TYR A 230 -0.14 9.77 -17.83
C TYR A 230 1.10 8.89 -18.00
N PHE A 231 0.90 7.70 -18.56
CA PHE A 231 1.97 6.81 -18.94
C PHE A 231 2.35 7.07 -20.42
N ALA A 232 3.64 7.32 -20.67
CA ALA A 232 4.14 7.67 -22.00
C ALA A 232 4.90 6.54 -22.71
N GLY A 233 5.30 5.49 -21.97
CA GLY A 233 6.15 4.40 -22.45
C GLY A 233 5.49 3.39 -23.38
#